data_94ad81050cc20bf4ced22b5cf527dd66
#
_entry.id   94ad81050cc20bf4ced22b5cf527dd66
#
_cell.length_a   1.000
_cell.length_b   1.000
_cell.length_c   1.000
_cell.angle_alpha   90.00
_cell.angle_beta   90.00
_cell.angle_gamma   90.00
#
_symmetry.space_group_name_H-M   'P 1'
#
loop_
_entity.id
_entity.type
_entity.pdbx_description
1 polymer ?
#
loop_
_entity_poly.entity_id
_entity_poly.type
_entity_poly.pdbx_seq_one_letter_code
_entity_poly.pdbx_strand_id
1 'polypeptide(L)'
;MAASPDHGRLALGATLGEAAQRMPDMARGAGGVLGLTAGFALLLLAGSAGWFALLGWLALILSALSSFGAVTRIGVAQDLDGARRRGLGPLGFQLSRVEARLAGATLLCTLFLTIILSLLALVALALFGGAGLDAGAIRARDWAAAGAAWKLILLSGVGLVVLATPVLLAVRLALFAQATVGRGQMISLTATSLTNNAILPLLGGLIVCGAPLLLWLALAIAGMLAGKAALVVATIILFAVHAPFTAAFLGAAYRQLETSEDGDVA
;
A
#
# COMPACT_ATOMS: atom_id res chain seq x y z
N MET A 1 -20.96 7.03 -34.64
CA MET A 1 -19.83 7.70 -33.99
C MET A 1 -19.43 6.81 -32.81
N ALA A 2 -18.46 5.93 -33.00
CA ALA A 2 -17.89 5.15 -31.91
C ALA A 2 -17.05 6.12 -31.06
N ALA A 3 -17.36 6.21 -29.75
CA ALA A 3 -16.54 6.97 -28.82
C ALA A 3 -15.11 6.40 -28.89
N SER A 4 -14.15 7.25 -29.20
CA SER A 4 -12.73 6.93 -29.11
C SER A 4 -12.47 6.39 -27.70
N PRO A 5 -11.85 5.22 -27.53
CA PRO A 5 -11.46 4.77 -26.20
C PRO A 5 -10.55 5.85 -25.60
N ASP A 6 -10.90 6.30 -24.41
CA ASP A 6 -10.22 7.34 -23.63
C ASP A 6 -8.83 6.78 -23.26
N HIS A 7 -7.88 6.90 -24.21
CA HIS A 7 -6.52 6.40 -24.06
C HIS A 7 -5.86 7.15 -22.90
N GLY A 8 -5.42 6.42 -21.89
CA GLY A 8 -4.70 6.96 -20.72
C GLY A 8 -5.48 7.13 -19.42
N ARG A 9 -6.78 6.77 -19.38
CA ARG A 9 -7.57 6.80 -18.14
C ARG A 9 -7.78 5.40 -17.56
N LEU A 10 -7.36 5.20 -16.32
CA LEU A 10 -7.64 3.98 -15.57
C LEU A 10 -9.14 3.81 -15.36
N ALA A 11 -9.72 2.74 -15.89
CA ALA A 11 -11.13 2.41 -15.72
C ALA A 11 -11.37 1.70 -14.39
N LEU A 12 -11.56 2.47 -13.30
CA LEU A 12 -11.62 1.98 -11.91
C LEU A 12 -12.55 0.76 -11.75
N GLY A 13 -13.78 0.81 -12.29
CA GLY A 13 -14.74 -0.29 -12.16
C GLY A 13 -14.27 -1.59 -12.83
N ALA A 14 -13.70 -1.49 -14.05
CA ALA A 14 -13.16 -2.63 -14.76
C ALA A 14 -11.94 -3.22 -14.02
N THR A 15 -11.05 -2.37 -13.52
CA THR A 15 -9.85 -2.76 -12.75
C THR A 15 -10.22 -3.48 -11.46
N LEU A 16 -11.21 -2.98 -10.71
CA LEU A 16 -11.71 -3.65 -9.50
C LEU A 16 -12.41 -4.97 -9.81
N GLY A 17 -13.19 -5.02 -10.90
CA GLY A 17 -13.82 -6.25 -11.37
C GLY A 17 -12.78 -7.31 -11.75
N GLU A 18 -11.74 -6.92 -12.47
CA GLU A 18 -10.61 -7.80 -12.81
C GLU A 18 -9.88 -8.28 -11.55
N ALA A 19 -9.62 -7.37 -10.59
CA ALA A 19 -8.99 -7.73 -9.32
C ALA A 19 -9.80 -8.79 -8.55
N ALA A 20 -11.13 -8.63 -8.49
CA ALA A 20 -12.01 -9.61 -7.84
C ALA A 20 -11.97 -10.98 -8.54
N GLN A 21 -11.98 -11.01 -9.87
CA GLN A 21 -11.87 -12.25 -10.65
C GLN A 21 -10.54 -12.97 -10.45
N ARG A 22 -9.48 -12.25 -10.07
CA ARG A 22 -8.14 -12.79 -9.81
C ARG A 22 -7.95 -13.36 -8.41
N MET A 23 -8.88 -13.15 -7.49
CA MET A 23 -8.77 -13.65 -6.11
C MET A 23 -8.58 -15.18 -6.02
N PRO A 24 -9.24 -16.03 -6.81
CA PRO A 24 -8.97 -17.47 -6.81
C PRO A 24 -7.53 -17.82 -7.20
N ASP A 25 -6.95 -17.11 -8.16
CA ASP A 25 -5.56 -17.32 -8.59
C ASP A 25 -4.58 -16.88 -7.52
N MET A 26 -4.86 -15.75 -6.83
CA MET A 26 -4.08 -15.31 -5.67
C MET A 26 -4.09 -16.37 -4.56
N ALA A 27 -5.27 -16.92 -4.26
CA ALA A 27 -5.41 -17.94 -3.24
C ALA A 27 -4.65 -19.25 -3.61
N ARG A 28 -4.74 -19.68 -4.86
CA ARG A 28 -4.05 -20.91 -5.34
C ARG A 28 -2.54 -20.72 -5.46
N GLY A 29 -2.10 -19.55 -5.94
CA GLY A 29 -0.69 -19.30 -6.23
C GLY A 29 0.13 -18.78 -5.04
N ALA A 30 -0.45 -17.99 -4.14
CA ALA A 30 0.22 -17.39 -3.00
C ALA A 30 -0.36 -17.78 -1.64
N GLY A 31 -1.47 -18.56 -1.59
CA GLY A 31 -2.16 -18.89 -0.35
C GLY A 31 -1.28 -19.57 0.68
N GLY A 32 -0.37 -20.44 0.25
CA GLY A 32 0.57 -21.13 1.17
C GLY A 32 1.50 -20.16 1.89
N VAL A 33 2.18 -19.28 1.15
CA VAL A 33 3.11 -18.31 1.73
C VAL A 33 2.38 -17.22 2.52
N LEU A 34 1.20 -16.78 2.09
CA LEU A 34 0.36 -15.83 2.85
C LEU A 34 -0.09 -16.43 4.17
N GLY A 35 -0.55 -17.71 4.15
CA GLY A 35 -0.93 -18.44 5.36
C GLY A 35 0.23 -18.62 6.33
N LEU A 36 1.43 -18.93 5.82
CA LEU A 36 2.63 -19.04 6.64
C LEU A 36 3.01 -17.69 7.27
N THR A 37 2.95 -16.60 6.49
CA THR A 37 3.25 -15.25 6.98
C THR A 37 2.26 -14.84 8.07
N ALA A 38 0.96 -15.10 7.88
CA ALA A 38 -0.07 -14.88 8.89
C ALA A 38 0.21 -15.74 10.15
N GLY A 39 0.60 -17.02 9.98
CA GLY A 39 0.94 -17.92 11.07
C GLY A 39 2.10 -17.41 11.92
N PHE A 40 3.19 -16.94 11.30
CA PHE A 40 4.32 -16.34 12.04
C PHE A 40 3.92 -15.02 12.73
N ALA A 41 3.11 -14.18 12.08
CA ALA A 41 2.60 -12.96 12.72
C ALA A 41 1.76 -13.30 13.97
N LEU A 42 0.87 -14.29 13.88
CA LEU A 42 0.05 -14.75 15.00
C LEU A 42 0.90 -15.39 16.12
N LEU A 43 1.92 -16.15 15.76
CA LEU A 43 2.84 -16.76 16.73
C LEU A 43 3.58 -15.67 17.54
N LEU A 44 4.04 -14.62 16.89
CA LEU A 44 4.69 -13.49 17.56
C LEU A 44 3.71 -12.72 18.44
N LEU A 45 2.46 -12.55 18.03
CA LEU A 45 1.39 -11.95 18.82
C LEU A 45 1.02 -12.79 20.06
N ALA A 46 1.20 -14.11 20.00
CA ALA A 46 0.99 -14.99 21.15
C ALA A 46 2.03 -14.78 22.26
N GLY A 47 3.18 -14.18 21.96
CA GLY A 47 4.19 -13.80 22.94
C GLY A 47 5.34 -14.79 23.04
N SER A 48 6.08 -15.00 21.93
CA SER A 48 7.36 -15.70 21.97
C SER A 48 8.44 -14.83 22.64
N ALA A 49 9.34 -15.44 23.40
CA ALA A 49 10.43 -14.75 24.08
C ALA A 49 11.80 -15.36 23.71
N GLY A 50 12.88 -14.58 23.92
CA GLY A 50 14.25 -15.04 23.70
C GLY A 50 14.55 -15.37 22.23
N TRP A 51 15.35 -16.41 21.99
CA TRP A 51 15.76 -16.85 20.66
C TRP A 51 14.61 -17.22 19.73
N PHE A 52 13.52 -17.76 20.27
CA PHE A 52 12.32 -18.09 19.49
C PHE A 52 11.67 -16.83 18.89
N ALA A 53 11.70 -15.71 19.60
CA ALA A 53 11.21 -14.44 19.06
C ALA A 53 12.09 -13.98 17.87
N LEU A 54 13.43 -14.05 17.97
CA LEU A 54 14.34 -13.68 16.90
C LEU A 54 14.12 -14.55 15.65
N LEU A 55 14.03 -15.87 15.83
CA LEU A 55 13.74 -16.79 14.73
C LEU A 55 12.36 -16.54 14.12
N GLY A 56 11.36 -16.23 14.94
CA GLY A 56 10.02 -15.88 14.50
C GLY A 56 10.00 -14.60 13.66
N TRP A 57 10.72 -13.56 14.08
CA TRP A 57 10.87 -12.33 13.30
C TRP A 57 11.59 -12.55 11.97
N LEU A 58 12.67 -13.34 11.97
CA LEU A 58 13.39 -13.68 10.73
C LEU A 58 12.47 -14.45 9.76
N ALA A 59 11.75 -15.45 10.26
CA ALA A 59 10.81 -16.22 9.48
C ALA A 59 9.66 -15.36 8.94
N LEU A 60 9.15 -14.43 9.75
CA LEU A 60 8.12 -13.46 9.32
C LEU A 60 8.65 -12.57 8.19
N ILE A 61 9.86 -12.02 8.32
CA ILE A 61 10.45 -11.15 7.29
C ILE A 61 10.66 -11.93 5.97
N LEU A 62 11.22 -13.13 6.02
CA LEU A 62 11.46 -13.94 4.84
C LEU A 62 10.15 -14.39 4.17
N SER A 63 9.16 -14.81 4.96
CA SER A 63 7.86 -15.20 4.43
C SER A 63 7.08 -14.00 3.89
N ALA A 64 7.15 -12.83 4.53
CA ALA A 64 6.54 -11.60 4.03
C ALA A 64 7.17 -11.14 2.70
N LEU A 65 8.49 -11.21 2.56
CA LEU A 65 9.18 -10.88 1.31
C LEU A 65 8.78 -11.85 0.19
N SER A 66 8.72 -13.15 0.49
CA SER A 66 8.24 -14.17 -0.46
C SER A 66 6.77 -13.95 -0.83
N SER A 67 5.91 -13.65 0.14
CA SER A 67 4.49 -13.31 -0.08
C SER A 67 4.34 -12.11 -1.01
N PHE A 68 5.09 -11.05 -0.73
CA PHE A 68 5.06 -9.83 -1.54
C PHE A 68 5.49 -10.10 -2.99
N GLY A 69 6.57 -10.88 -3.19
CA GLY A 69 7.00 -11.33 -4.51
C GLY A 69 5.96 -12.19 -5.22
N ALA A 70 5.30 -13.13 -4.51
CA ALA A 70 4.30 -14.00 -5.06
C ALA A 70 3.06 -13.24 -5.55
N VAL A 71 2.44 -12.42 -4.68
CA VAL A 71 1.23 -11.66 -5.04
C VAL A 71 1.51 -10.64 -6.14
N THR A 72 2.70 -10.04 -6.18
CA THR A 72 3.09 -9.11 -7.24
C THR A 72 3.24 -9.81 -8.58
N ARG A 73 3.89 -11.02 -8.64
CA ARG A 73 4.00 -11.79 -9.89
C ARG A 73 2.64 -12.22 -10.44
N ILE A 74 1.75 -12.71 -9.57
CA ILE A 74 0.40 -13.09 -9.96
C ILE A 74 -0.38 -11.86 -10.43
N GLY A 75 -0.23 -10.73 -9.74
CA GLY A 75 -0.85 -9.46 -10.11
C GLY A 75 -0.45 -8.96 -11.50
N VAL A 76 0.84 -9.01 -11.82
CA VAL A 76 1.39 -8.56 -13.12
C VAL A 76 1.14 -9.55 -14.25
N ALA A 77 1.10 -10.85 -13.97
CA ALA A 77 0.84 -11.87 -14.95
C ALA A 77 -0.62 -11.86 -15.42
N GLN A 78 -0.88 -12.35 -16.65
CA GLN A 78 -2.26 -12.50 -17.16
C GLN A 78 -2.96 -13.74 -16.59
N ASP A 79 -2.19 -14.76 -16.22
CA ASP A 79 -2.66 -16.03 -15.68
C ASP A 79 -1.63 -16.64 -14.70
N LEU A 80 -2.00 -17.72 -14.05
CA LEU A 80 -1.13 -18.40 -13.08
C LEU A 80 0.10 -19.02 -13.76
N ASP A 81 -0.03 -19.49 -15.01
CA ASP A 81 1.07 -20.08 -15.76
C ASP A 81 2.06 -18.99 -16.20
N GLY A 82 1.58 -17.81 -16.54
CA GLY A 82 2.43 -16.62 -16.76
C GLY A 82 3.21 -16.23 -15.49
N ALA A 83 2.58 -16.29 -14.32
CA ALA A 83 3.25 -16.07 -13.05
C ALA A 83 4.33 -17.14 -12.76
N ARG A 84 4.05 -18.40 -13.07
CA ARG A 84 5.04 -19.49 -12.96
C ARG A 84 6.22 -19.31 -13.90
N ARG A 85 5.99 -18.90 -15.15
CA ARG A 85 7.07 -18.54 -16.08
C ARG A 85 7.93 -17.39 -15.58
N ARG A 86 7.38 -16.49 -14.77
CA ARG A 86 8.09 -15.41 -14.08
C ARG A 86 8.75 -15.86 -12.76
N GLY A 87 8.79 -17.17 -12.48
CA GLY A 87 9.46 -17.76 -11.33
C GLY A 87 8.62 -17.82 -10.06
N LEU A 88 7.28 -17.88 -10.18
CA LEU A 88 6.42 -18.20 -9.05
C LEU A 88 6.67 -19.65 -8.62
N GLY A 89 7.13 -19.84 -7.39
CA GLY A 89 7.36 -21.16 -6.80
C GLY A 89 6.07 -21.84 -6.34
N PRO A 90 6.13 -23.12 -5.96
CA PRO A 90 5.00 -23.85 -5.44
C PRO A 90 4.47 -23.16 -4.18
N LEU A 91 3.13 -23.03 -4.10
CA LEU A 91 2.44 -22.34 -3.00
C LEU A 91 2.92 -20.90 -2.72
N GLY A 92 3.64 -20.29 -3.66
CA GLY A 92 4.17 -18.93 -3.53
C GLY A 92 5.53 -18.84 -2.85
N PHE A 93 6.17 -19.96 -2.52
CA PHE A 93 7.51 -19.94 -1.91
C PHE A 93 8.59 -19.74 -2.95
N GLN A 94 9.26 -18.60 -2.89
CA GLN A 94 10.42 -18.31 -3.72
C GLN A 94 11.33 -17.28 -3.04
N LEU A 95 12.63 -17.48 -3.25
CA LEU A 95 13.66 -16.50 -2.92
C LEU A 95 14.62 -16.44 -4.11
N SER A 96 14.51 -15.37 -4.90
CA SER A 96 15.28 -15.18 -6.13
C SER A 96 15.83 -13.76 -6.22
N ARG A 97 16.56 -13.46 -7.28
CA ARG A 97 17.04 -12.09 -7.53
C ARG A 97 15.92 -11.07 -7.68
N VAL A 98 14.69 -11.50 -8.00
CA VAL A 98 13.53 -10.61 -8.12
C VAL A 98 13.10 -10.15 -6.73
N GLU A 99 13.08 -11.04 -5.73
CA GLU A 99 12.78 -10.66 -4.33
C GLU A 99 13.83 -9.71 -3.79
N ALA A 100 15.11 -9.91 -4.09
CA ALA A 100 16.17 -8.99 -3.67
C ALA A 100 16.00 -7.60 -4.32
N ARG A 101 15.62 -7.52 -5.61
CA ARG A 101 15.31 -6.25 -6.28
C ARG A 101 14.07 -5.59 -5.71
N LEU A 102 13.05 -6.38 -5.43
CA LEU A 102 11.80 -5.89 -4.82
C LEU A 102 12.07 -5.35 -3.41
N ALA A 103 12.87 -6.06 -2.60
CA ALA A 103 13.30 -5.59 -1.29
C ALA A 103 14.11 -4.29 -1.39
N GLY A 104 15.04 -4.20 -2.35
CA GLY A 104 15.82 -3.00 -2.61
C GLY A 104 14.95 -1.82 -3.04
N ALA A 105 14.00 -2.03 -3.96
CA ALA A 105 13.05 -1.01 -4.38
C ALA A 105 12.16 -0.54 -3.21
N THR A 106 11.66 -1.47 -2.39
CA THR A 106 10.88 -1.17 -1.18
C THR A 106 11.69 -0.35 -0.19
N LEU A 107 12.94 -0.74 0.06
CA LEU A 107 13.85 0.00 0.96
C LEU A 107 14.06 1.43 0.47
N LEU A 108 14.34 1.62 -0.82
CA LEU A 108 14.53 2.96 -1.42
C LEU A 108 13.26 3.80 -1.34
N CYS A 109 12.10 3.24 -1.67
CA CYS A 109 10.81 3.94 -1.54
C CYS A 109 10.52 4.32 -0.08
N THR A 110 10.78 3.41 0.87
CA THR A 110 10.57 3.65 2.30
C THR A 110 11.53 4.73 2.81
N LEU A 111 12.80 4.68 2.44
CA LEU A 111 13.80 5.70 2.81
C LEU A 111 13.40 7.07 2.27
N PHE A 112 13.01 7.15 0.99
CA PHE A 112 12.55 8.37 0.36
C PHE A 112 11.32 8.95 1.09
N LEU A 113 10.30 8.11 1.34
CA LEU A 113 9.11 8.53 2.09
C LEU A 113 9.48 9.01 3.50
N THR A 114 10.34 8.29 4.20
CA THR A 114 10.77 8.67 5.56
C THR A 114 11.45 10.03 5.57
N ILE A 115 12.34 10.31 4.61
CA ILE A 115 13.00 11.62 4.49
C ILE A 115 11.98 12.73 4.25
N ILE A 116 11.09 12.54 3.26
CA ILE A 116 10.07 13.56 2.93
C ILE A 116 9.13 13.80 4.11
N LEU A 117 8.65 12.73 4.76
CA LEU A 117 7.77 12.84 5.92
C LEU A 117 8.45 13.51 7.12
N SER A 118 9.73 13.22 7.34
CA SER A 118 10.52 13.87 8.41
C SER A 118 10.68 15.37 8.15
N LEU A 119 11.01 15.76 6.92
CA LEU A 119 11.10 17.17 6.53
C LEU A 119 9.75 17.87 6.67
N LEU A 120 8.68 17.22 6.21
CA LEU A 120 7.32 17.76 6.31
C LEU A 120 6.88 17.93 7.77
N ALA A 121 7.20 16.95 8.63
CA ALA A 121 6.93 17.03 10.06
C ALA A 121 7.71 18.17 10.74
N LEU A 122 8.99 18.38 10.38
CA LEU A 122 9.80 19.50 10.90
C LEU A 122 9.23 20.85 10.47
N VAL A 123 8.83 21.00 9.21
CA VAL A 123 8.19 22.22 8.70
C VAL A 123 6.86 22.47 9.42
N ALA A 124 6.03 21.43 9.55
CA ALA A 124 4.79 21.54 10.30
C ALA A 124 5.03 21.96 11.76
N LEU A 125 5.97 21.29 12.44
CA LEU A 125 6.32 21.62 13.83
C LEU A 125 6.79 23.09 13.98
N ALA A 126 7.62 23.57 13.05
CA ALA A 126 8.09 24.96 13.07
C ALA A 126 6.93 25.95 12.86
N LEU A 127 6.06 25.69 11.89
CA LEU A 127 4.92 26.56 11.59
C LEU A 127 3.88 26.58 12.72
N PHE A 128 3.47 25.40 13.20
CA PHE A 128 2.48 25.30 14.27
C PHE A 128 3.06 25.75 15.62
N GLY A 129 4.33 25.42 15.92
CA GLY A 129 5.01 25.86 17.14
C GLY A 129 5.29 27.37 17.18
N GLY A 130 5.64 27.96 16.02
CA GLY A 130 5.89 29.40 15.90
C GLY A 130 4.63 30.26 15.78
N ALA A 131 3.45 29.66 15.58
CA ALA A 131 2.22 30.41 15.34
C ALA A 131 1.68 31.16 16.57
N GLY A 132 2.12 30.79 17.78
CA GLY A 132 1.65 31.37 19.04
C GLY A 132 0.16 31.14 19.29
N LEU A 133 -0.35 29.97 18.93
CA LEU A 133 -1.72 29.55 19.21
C LEU A 133 -1.85 29.03 20.63
N ASP A 134 -2.99 29.30 21.28
CA ASP A 134 -3.32 28.72 22.59
C ASP A 134 -3.75 27.25 22.44
N ALA A 135 -2.86 26.35 22.87
CA ALA A 135 -3.14 24.90 22.83
C ALA A 135 -4.26 24.50 23.81
N GLY A 136 -4.47 25.25 24.89
CA GLY A 136 -5.56 25.02 25.83
C GLY A 136 -6.91 25.34 25.21
N ALA A 137 -7.03 26.49 24.56
CA ALA A 137 -8.21 26.89 23.83
C ALA A 137 -8.55 25.94 22.65
N ILE A 138 -7.52 25.45 21.91
CA ILE A 138 -7.72 24.45 20.86
C ILE A 138 -8.32 23.15 21.43
N ARG A 139 -7.79 22.64 22.55
CA ARG A 139 -8.33 21.43 23.22
C ARG A 139 -9.76 21.65 23.72
N ALA A 140 -10.07 22.85 24.20
CA ALA A 140 -11.41 23.22 24.64
C ALA A 140 -12.35 23.52 23.45
N ARG A 141 -11.86 23.50 22.19
CA ARG A 141 -12.59 23.87 20.97
C ARG A 141 -13.09 25.34 20.99
N ASP A 142 -12.44 26.19 21.77
CA ASP A 142 -12.68 27.63 21.78
C ASP A 142 -11.80 28.29 20.72
N TRP A 143 -12.31 28.32 19.49
CA TRP A 143 -11.58 28.84 18.33
C TRP A 143 -11.37 30.34 18.39
N ALA A 144 -12.23 31.09 19.13
CA ALA A 144 -12.10 32.54 19.28
C ALA A 144 -10.92 32.89 20.18
N ALA A 145 -10.67 32.10 21.22
CA ALA A 145 -9.53 32.26 22.12
C ALA A 145 -8.23 31.63 21.61
N ALA A 146 -8.34 30.68 20.65
CA ALA A 146 -7.18 29.94 20.14
C ALA A 146 -6.18 30.81 19.38
N GLY A 147 -6.63 31.93 18.78
CA GLY A 147 -5.78 32.87 18.03
C GLY A 147 -6.53 33.64 16.95
N ALA A 148 -5.80 34.47 16.19
CA ALA A 148 -6.39 35.24 15.10
C ALA A 148 -6.90 34.32 13.99
N ALA A 149 -8.11 34.57 13.46
CA ALA A 149 -8.80 33.72 12.48
C ALA A 149 -7.95 33.44 11.22
N TRP A 150 -7.23 34.42 10.71
CA TRP A 150 -6.36 34.24 9.55
C TRP A 150 -5.23 33.22 9.78
N LYS A 151 -4.67 33.17 11.02
CA LYS A 151 -3.65 32.17 11.40
C LYS A 151 -4.24 30.77 11.40
N LEU A 152 -5.47 30.61 11.93
CA LEU A 152 -6.17 29.32 11.96
C LEU A 152 -6.46 28.82 10.54
N ILE A 153 -6.90 29.71 9.63
CA ILE A 153 -7.16 29.36 8.22
C ILE A 153 -5.85 28.97 7.53
N LEU A 154 -4.78 29.74 7.68
CA LEU A 154 -3.48 29.43 7.08
C LEU A 154 -2.95 28.07 7.58
N LEU A 155 -2.96 27.85 8.89
CA LEU A 155 -2.47 26.61 9.48
C LEU A 155 -3.34 25.40 9.14
N SER A 156 -4.66 25.59 8.98
CA SER A 156 -5.54 24.53 8.47
C SER A 156 -5.17 24.15 7.04
N GLY A 157 -4.86 25.13 6.19
CA GLY A 157 -4.34 24.88 4.83
C GLY A 157 -3.02 24.12 4.84
N VAL A 158 -2.06 24.54 5.68
CA VAL A 158 -0.78 23.83 5.89
C VAL A 158 -1.04 22.40 6.39
N GLY A 159 -1.90 22.23 7.38
CA GLY A 159 -2.29 20.91 7.90
C GLY A 159 -2.87 20.00 6.83
N LEU A 160 -3.72 20.54 5.94
CA LEU A 160 -4.26 19.80 4.81
C LEU A 160 -3.16 19.33 3.85
N VAL A 161 -2.21 20.22 3.50
CA VAL A 161 -1.06 19.89 2.64
C VAL A 161 -0.20 18.81 3.30
N VAL A 162 0.09 18.95 4.60
CA VAL A 162 0.86 17.97 5.38
C VAL A 162 0.19 16.59 5.39
N LEU A 163 -1.13 16.53 5.47
CA LEU A 163 -1.89 15.27 5.42
C LEU A 163 -2.03 14.72 4.00
N ALA A 164 -2.21 15.56 3.00
CA ALA A 164 -2.38 15.14 1.61
C ALA A 164 -1.08 14.62 0.98
N THR A 165 0.06 15.20 1.33
CA THR A 165 1.36 14.86 0.72
C THR A 165 1.73 13.38 0.88
N PRO A 166 1.70 12.75 2.07
CA PRO A 166 2.00 11.33 2.22
C PRO A 166 1.04 10.43 1.43
N VAL A 167 -0.25 10.79 1.38
CA VAL A 167 -1.25 10.03 0.61
C VAL A 167 -0.94 10.09 -0.87
N LEU A 168 -0.67 11.28 -1.41
CA LEU A 168 -0.31 11.45 -2.82
C LEU A 168 0.97 10.72 -3.18
N LEU A 169 2.00 10.78 -2.33
CA LEU A 169 3.25 10.05 -2.53
C LEU A 169 3.04 8.54 -2.48
N ALA A 170 2.26 8.04 -1.53
CA ALA A 170 1.94 6.62 -1.45
C ALA A 170 1.20 6.12 -2.71
N VAL A 171 0.23 6.89 -3.22
CA VAL A 171 -0.48 6.55 -4.48
C VAL A 171 0.48 6.59 -5.66
N ARG A 172 1.34 7.60 -5.77
CA ARG A 172 2.33 7.70 -6.85
C ARG A 172 3.35 6.56 -6.85
N LEU A 173 3.72 6.08 -5.68
CA LEU A 173 4.63 4.96 -5.53
C LEU A 173 3.91 3.60 -5.54
N ALA A 174 2.58 3.54 -5.54
CA ALA A 174 1.84 2.28 -5.38
C ALA A 174 2.19 1.20 -6.42
N LEU A 175 2.56 1.61 -7.64
CA LEU A 175 2.90 0.69 -8.74
C LEU A 175 4.38 0.27 -8.81
N PHE A 176 5.24 0.71 -7.85
CA PHE A 176 6.68 0.41 -7.91
C PHE A 176 6.98 -1.10 -7.94
N ALA A 177 6.22 -1.89 -7.19
CA ALA A 177 6.41 -3.33 -7.09
C ALA A 177 6.03 -4.03 -8.40
N GLN A 178 4.89 -3.67 -8.97
CA GLN A 178 4.39 -4.20 -10.25
C GLN A 178 5.36 -3.84 -11.39
N ALA A 179 5.81 -2.59 -11.43
CA ALA A 179 6.78 -2.13 -12.43
C ALA A 179 8.15 -2.84 -12.27
N THR A 180 8.61 -3.07 -11.03
CA THR A 180 9.86 -3.81 -10.76
C THR A 180 9.78 -5.25 -11.26
N VAL A 181 8.66 -5.93 -11.03
CA VAL A 181 8.46 -7.32 -11.48
C VAL A 181 8.16 -7.38 -12.98
N GLY A 182 7.34 -6.46 -13.49
CA GLY A 182 6.94 -6.42 -14.89
C GLY A 182 8.12 -6.17 -15.84
N ARG A 183 8.89 -5.14 -15.55
CA ARG A 183 10.06 -4.74 -16.38
C ARG A 183 11.36 -5.47 -16.03
N GLY A 184 11.38 -6.29 -14.98
CA GLY A 184 12.56 -7.05 -14.55
C GLY A 184 13.75 -6.20 -14.10
N GLN A 185 13.51 -4.93 -13.77
CA GLN A 185 14.49 -3.95 -13.31
C GLN A 185 14.06 -3.38 -11.97
N MET A 186 15.02 -2.91 -11.16
CA MET A 186 14.68 -2.23 -9.90
C MET A 186 14.11 -0.84 -10.23
N ILE A 187 12.80 -0.72 -10.13
CA ILE A 187 12.06 0.52 -10.35
C ILE A 187 11.57 1.03 -9.00
N SER A 188 11.95 2.25 -8.65
CA SER A 188 11.52 2.90 -7.41
C SER A 188 10.80 4.21 -7.73
N LEU A 189 11.52 5.32 -7.77
CA LEU A 189 10.95 6.64 -8.00
C LEU A 189 10.43 6.87 -9.43
N THR A 190 10.95 6.17 -10.42
CA THR A 190 10.47 6.23 -11.81
C THR A 190 9.05 5.67 -11.99
N ALA A 191 8.54 4.89 -11.03
CA ALA A 191 7.13 4.47 -11.03
C ALA A 191 6.14 5.64 -10.95
N THR A 192 6.60 6.82 -10.50
CA THR A 192 5.75 8.03 -10.41
C THR A 192 5.30 8.54 -11.78
N SER A 193 6.05 8.28 -12.87
CA SER A 193 5.64 8.67 -14.23
C SER A 193 4.41 7.90 -14.69
N LEU A 194 4.33 6.60 -14.37
CA LEU A 194 3.19 5.74 -14.73
C LEU A 194 1.87 6.19 -14.10
N THR A 195 1.93 6.89 -12.97
CA THR A 195 0.74 7.25 -12.19
C THR A 195 0.21 8.66 -12.44
N ASN A 196 0.89 9.48 -13.27
CA ASN A 196 0.58 10.91 -13.43
C ASN A 196 -0.89 11.18 -13.79
N ASN A 197 -1.48 10.40 -14.69
CA ASN A 197 -2.84 10.60 -15.16
C ASN A 197 -3.88 9.70 -14.44
N ALA A 198 -3.45 8.88 -13.48
CA ALA A 198 -4.27 7.87 -12.82
C ALA A 198 -4.37 8.03 -11.29
N ILE A 199 -3.93 9.17 -10.74
CA ILE A 199 -3.87 9.38 -9.26
C ILE A 199 -5.23 9.17 -8.60
N LEU A 200 -6.29 9.82 -9.11
CA LEU A 200 -7.61 9.73 -8.49
C LEU A 200 -8.24 8.33 -8.60
N PRO A 201 -8.22 7.65 -9.76
CA PRO A 201 -8.68 6.27 -9.85
C PRO A 201 -7.86 5.30 -8.97
N LEU A 202 -6.53 5.46 -8.92
CA LEU A 202 -5.68 4.65 -8.04
C LEU A 202 -5.99 4.88 -6.57
N LEU A 203 -6.14 6.13 -6.14
CA LEU A 203 -6.53 6.48 -4.78
C LEU A 203 -7.89 5.86 -4.43
N GLY A 204 -8.89 6.02 -5.30
CA GLY A 204 -10.21 5.42 -5.12
C GLY A 204 -10.15 3.91 -4.98
N GLY A 205 -9.38 3.24 -5.85
CA GLY A 205 -9.18 1.79 -5.79
C GLY A 205 -8.46 1.34 -4.52
N LEU A 206 -7.43 2.05 -4.09
CA LEU A 206 -6.73 1.76 -2.83
C LEU A 206 -7.63 1.94 -1.60
N ILE A 207 -8.53 2.94 -1.60
CA ILE A 207 -9.54 3.10 -0.54
C ILE A 207 -10.48 1.90 -0.52
N VAL A 208 -10.98 1.46 -1.69
CA VAL A 208 -11.83 0.25 -1.78
C VAL A 208 -11.09 -0.99 -1.31
N CYS A 209 -9.84 -1.20 -1.75
CA CYS A 209 -9.01 -2.32 -1.29
C CYS A 209 -8.74 -2.26 0.22
N GLY A 210 -8.58 -1.06 0.78
CA GLY A 210 -8.36 -0.81 2.20
C GLY A 210 -9.63 -0.88 3.05
N ALA A 211 -10.81 -0.85 2.45
CA ALA A 211 -12.09 -0.77 3.18
C ALA A 211 -12.25 -1.81 4.31
N PRO A 212 -11.88 -3.09 4.16
CA PRO A 212 -11.98 -4.06 5.25
C PRO A 212 -11.12 -3.71 6.46
N LEU A 213 -9.90 -3.20 6.24
CA LEU A 213 -9.00 -2.76 7.32
C LEU A 213 -9.46 -1.44 7.93
N LEU A 214 -9.98 -0.50 7.13
CA LEU A 214 -10.54 0.75 7.61
C LEU A 214 -11.78 0.50 8.48
N LEU A 215 -12.66 -0.41 8.08
CA LEU A 215 -13.81 -0.84 8.87
C LEU A 215 -13.35 -1.48 10.19
N TRP A 216 -12.38 -2.39 10.14
CA TRP A 216 -11.81 -2.98 11.34
C TRP A 216 -11.24 -1.90 12.28
N LEU A 217 -10.48 -0.95 11.75
CA LEU A 217 -9.91 0.16 12.53
C LEU A 217 -11.00 1.02 13.17
N ALA A 218 -12.06 1.35 12.44
CA ALA A 218 -13.20 2.09 12.97
C ALA A 218 -13.88 1.37 14.12
N LEU A 219 -14.08 0.05 14.01
CA LEU A 219 -14.65 -0.78 15.08
C LEU A 219 -13.72 -0.88 16.30
N ALA A 220 -12.41 -0.93 16.08
CA ALA A 220 -11.43 -0.92 17.15
C ALA A 220 -11.41 0.42 17.90
N ILE A 221 -11.44 1.55 17.18
CA ILE A 221 -11.52 2.91 17.77
C ILE A 221 -12.83 3.09 18.54
N ALA A 222 -13.93 2.54 18.05
CA ALA A 222 -15.22 2.55 18.74
C ALA A 222 -15.25 1.66 19.99
N GLY A 223 -14.15 0.95 20.31
CA GLY A 223 -14.07 0.05 21.47
C GLY A 223 -14.81 -1.28 21.31
N MET A 224 -15.35 -1.56 20.11
CA MET A 224 -16.08 -2.80 19.84
C MET A 224 -15.15 -4.00 19.65
N LEU A 225 -13.88 -3.74 19.28
CA LEU A 225 -12.84 -4.75 19.12
C LEU A 225 -11.63 -4.36 19.96
N ALA A 226 -11.23 -5.20 20.90
CA ALA A 226 -10.11 -4.94 21.80
C ALA A 226 -9.26 -6.20 22.05
N GLY A 227 -8.02 -5.98 22.50
CA GLY A 227 -7.12 -7.03 22.93
C GLY A 227 -6.55 -7.89 21.80
N LYS A 228 -6.05 -9.08 22.15
CA LYS A 228 -5.38 -9.98 21.22
C LYS A 228 -6.30 -10.50 20.11
N ALA A 229 -7.59 -10.71 20.40
CA ALA A 229 -8.58 -11.17 19.42
C ALA A 229 -8.73 -10.17 18.26
N ALA A 230 -8.74 -8.87 18.53
CA ALA A 230 -8.78 -7.84 17.52
C ALA A 230 -7.56 -7.91 16.57
N LEU A 231 -6.36 -8.14 17.12
CA LEU A 231 -5.14 -8.28 16.34
C LEU A 231 -5.14 -9.55 15.46
N VAL A 232 -5.70 -10.65 15.96
CA VAL A 232 -5.88 -11.87 15.18
C VAL A 232 -6.78 -11.62 13.98
N VAL A 233 -7.93 -10.96 14.20
CA VAL A 233 -8.86 -10.61 13.11
C VAL A 233 -8.18 -9.69 12.10
N ALA A 234 -7.46 -8.67 12.56
CA ALA A 234 -6.70 -7.77 11.68
C ALA A 234 -5.69 -8.53 10.82
N THR A 235 -4.95 -9.47 11.42
CA THR A 235 -3.95 -10.29 10.71
C THR A 235 -4.63 -11.14 9.62
N ILE A 236 -5.76 -11.76 9.92
CA ILE A 236 -6.53 -12.55 8.94
C ILE A 236 -7.02 -11.64 7.81
N ILE A 237 -7.63 -10.51 8.10
CA ILE A 237 -8.11 -9.55 7.09
C ILE A 237 -6.93 -9.09 6.21
N LEU A 238 -5.78 -8.77 6.82
CA LEU A 238 -4.60 -8.29 6.12
C LEU A 238 -4.10 -9.31 5.08
N PHE A 239 -3.87 -10.56 5.49
CA PHE A 239 -3.23 -11.55 4.64
C PHE A 239 -4.20 -12.36 3.77
N ALA A 240 -5.45 -12.58 4.20
CA ALA A 240 -6.42 -13.34 3.43
C ALA A 240 -7.20 -12.49 2.40
N VAL A 241 -7.37 -11.18 2.66
CA VAL A 241 -8.22 -10.31 1.84
C VAL A 241 -7.45 -9.11 1.31
N HIS A 242 -6.91 -8.26 2.20
CA HIS A 242 -6.35 -6.97 1.80
C HIS A 242 -5.13 -7.11 0.91
N ALA A 243 -4.11 -7.87 1.31
CA ALA A 243 -2.87 -8.00 0.55
C ALA A 243 -3.08 -8.62 -0.84
N PRO A 244 -3.80 -9.76 -1.00
CA PRO A 244 -4.02 -10.33 -2.33
C PRO A 244 -4.93 -9.46 -3.20
N PHE A 245 -5.98 -8.85 -2.64
CA PHE A 245 -6.88 -7.98 -3.42
C PHE A 245 -6.18 -6.70 -3.88
N THR A 246 -5.40 -6.06 -3.01
CA THR A 246 -4.60 -4.88 -3.37
C THR A 246 -3.57 -5.21 -4.44
N ALA A 247 -2.87 -6.35 -4.33
CA ALA A 247 -1.91 -6.76 -5.34
C ALA A 247 -2.57 -7.08 -6.69
N ALA A 248 -3.76 -7.70 -6.69
CA ALA A 248 -4.55 -7.94 -7.89
C ALA A 248 -4.99 -6.64 -8.55
N PHE A 249 -5.50 -5.68 -7.75
CA PHE A 249 -5.89 -4.36 -8.22
C PHE A 249 -4.71 -3.58 -8.83
N LEU A 250 -3.60 -3.50 -8.11
CA LEU A 250 -2.40 -2.79 -8.60
C LEU A 250 -1.81 -3.47 -9.84
N GLY A 251 -1.87 -4.80 -9.94
CA GLY A 251 -1.44 -5.54 -11.12
C GLY A 251 -2.32 -5.26 -12.34
N ALA A 252 -3.64 -5.22 -12.18
CA ALA A 252 -4.58 -4.84 -13.23
C ALA A 252 -4.38 -3.38 -13.67
N ALA A 253 -4.20 -2.47 -12.71
CA ALA A 253 -3.91 -1.06 -12.97
C ALA A 253 -2.59 -0.89 -13.75
N TYR A 254 -1.55 -1.59 -13.35
CA TYR A 254 -0.25 -1.57 -14.03
C TYR A 254 -0.37 -1.99 -15.49
N ARG A 255 -1.06 -3.12 -15.78
CA ARG A 255 -1.26 -3.59 -17.18
C ARG A 255 -2.03 -2.58 -18.03
N GLN A 256 -3.08 -1.94 -17.49
CA GLN A 256 -3.84 -0.93 -18.23
C GLN A 256 -2.99 0.31 -18.55
N LEU A 257 -2.16 0.76 -17.61
CA LEU A 257 -1.30 1.94 -17.80
C LEU A 257 -0.10 1.65 -18.71
N GLU A 258 0.50 0.46 -18.64
CA GLU A 258 1.62 0.08 -19.51
C GLU A 258 1.20 -0.03 -20.98
N THR A 259 0.03 -0.64 -21.24
CA THR A 259 -0.48 -0.75 -22.62
C THR A 259 -0.84 0.61 -23.25
N SER A 260 -1.16 1.62 -22.43
CA SER A 260 -1.43 2.97 -22.94
C SER A 260 -0.14 3.74 -23.28
N GLU A 261 0.97 3.52 -22.60
CA GLU A 261 2.26 4.13 -22.93
C GLU A 261 2.80 3.61 -24.29
N ASP A 262 2.66 2.30 -24.55
CA ASP A 262 3.14 1.69 -25.80
C ASP A 262 2.33 2.16 -27.04
N GLY A 263 1.06 2.55 -26.85
CA GLY A 263 0.19 3.06 -27.89
C GLY A 263 0.49 4.51 -28.32
N ASP A 264 1.07 5.33 -27.43
CA ASP A 264 1.41 6.73 -27.71
C ASP A 264 2.77 6.90 -28.45
N VAL A 265 3.57 5.83 -28.55
CA VAL A 265 4.92 5.82 -29.17
C VAL A 265 4.90 5.25 -30.61
N ALA A 266 3.78 4.68 -31.05
CA ALA A 266 3.59 4.10 -32.40
C ALA A 266 2.85 5.07 -33.32
#